data_53982399c2bdff8a918e1b6833b8bf04
#
_entry.id   53982399c2bdff8a918e1b6833b8bf04
#
_cell.length_a   1.000
_cell.length_b   1.000
_cell.length_c   1.000
_cell.angle_alpha   90.00
_cell.angle_beta   90.00
_cell.angle_gamma   90.00
#
_symmetry.space_group_name_H-M   'P 1'
#
loop_
_entity.id
_entity.type
_entity.pdbx_description
1 polymer ?
#
loop_
_entity_poly.entity_id
_entity_poly.type
_entity_poly.pdbx_seq_one_letter_code
_entity_poly.pdbx_strand_id
1 'polypeptide(L)'
;LLESVERGETWGRWSFIGRNPSLTLTSHGAGGDLDVSGDLPAGIRTDAGMLAALEDLLAHFRSPTIEDLPPLHGGLMGYLGYDVVREVEHLPDVPPDDRGFPDGVMSVIGEMVAIDHWRQRAVLLVNVVVPELTGDEAADNAVLDAAYDEAAFRLDQLASDGARPLDEPLMAPPDPSDEPPEVTSTMGADLYKV
;
A
#
# COMPACT_ATOMS: atom_id res chain seq x y z
N LEU A 1 0.91 6.39 -2.78
CA LEU A 1 1.71 6.53 -4.00
C LEU A 1 3.02 5.77 -3.85
N LEU A 2 3.31 4.87 -4.79
CA LEU A 2 4.62 4.27 -4.99
C LEU A 2 5.19 4.76 -6.31
N GLU A 3 6.36 5.36 -6.26
CA GLU A 3 7.02 5.94 -7.42
C GLU A 3 8.50 5.65 -7.35
N SER A 4 9.10 5.26 -8.48
CA SER A 4 10.54 5.11 -8.59
C SER A 4 11.16 6.39 -9.13
N VAL A 5 12.19 6.88 -8.44
CA VAL A 5 12.91 8.12 -8.81
C VAL A 5 14.03 7.85 -9.82
N GLU A 6 14.41 6.60 -10.04
CA GLU A 6 15.47 6.24 -10.99
C GLU A 6 14.95 6.33 -12.44
N ARG A 7 15.62 7.16 -13.23
CA ARG A 7 15.39 7.24 -14.67
C ARG A 7 16.02 6.03 -15.36
N GLY A 8 15.21 5.03 -15.67
CA GLY A 8 15.67 3.85 -16.39
C GLY A 8 14.50 3.04 -16.93
N GLU A 9 14.76 2.30 -18.00
CA GLU A 9 13.74 1.51 -18.71
C GLU A 9 13.12 0.41 -17.84
N THR A 10 13.77 0.03 -16.74
CA THR A 10 13.35 -1.09 -15.89
C THR A 10 12.74 -0.64 -14.57
N TRP A 11 13.28 0.36 -13.90
CA TRP A 11 12.92 0.74 -12.53
C TRP A 11 12.02 1.97 -12.44
N GLY A 12 12.19 2.96 -13.31
CA GLY A 12 11.37 4.17 -13.35
C GLY A 12 10.17 4.12 -14.28
N ARG A 13 9.75 2.91 -14.71
CA ARG A 13 8.69 2.77 -15.69
C ARG A 13 7.29 2.98 -15.11
N TRP A 14 7.09 2.59 -13.86
CA TRP A 14 5.76 2.53 -13.28
C TRP A 14 5.62 3.43 -12.06
N SER A 15 4.48 4.13 -11.97
CA SER A 15 3.97 4.70 -10.72
C SER A 15 2.64 4.04 -10.37
N PHE A 16 2.44 3.80 -9.07
CA PHE A 16 1.23 3.16 -8.57
C PHE A 16 0.55 4.04 -7.53
N ILE A 17 -0.73 4.25 -7.69
CA ILE A 17 -1.57 5.00 -6.76
C ILE A 17 -2.66 4.05 -6.27
N GLY A 18 -2.64 3.71 -4.98
CA GLY A 18 -3.70 2.95 -4.33
C GLY A 18 -4.65 3.88 -3.59
N ARG A 19 -5.93 3.53 -3.56
CA ARG A 19 -6.95 4.20 -2.74
C ARG A 19 -7.95 3.19 -2.18
N ASN A 20 -8.77 3.64 -1.23
CA ASN A 20 -9.86 2.85 -0.65
C ASN A 20 -9.41 1.44 -0.23
N PRO A 21 -8.44 1.33 0.70
CA PRO A 21 -8.01 0.02 1.17
C PRO A 21 -9.18 -0.72 1.81
N SER A 22 -9.33 -2.00 1.49
CA SER A 22 -10.35 -2.87 2.10
C SER A 22 -9.98 -3.28 3.53
N LEU A 23 -8.69 -3.31 3.82
CA LEU A 23 -8.13 -3.66 5.12
C LEU A 23 -6.85 -2.86 5.34
N THR A 24 -6.65 -2.35 6.55
CA THR A 24 -5.38 -1.77 7.00
C THR A 24 -4.99 -2.37 8.34
N LEU A 25 -3.74 -2.80 8.43
CA LEU A 25 -3.10 -3.25 9.65
C LEU A 25 -2.08 -2.21 10.09
N THR A 26 -2.08 -1.91 11.39
CA THR A 26 -1.13 -0.98 12.00
C THR A 26 -0.48 -1.64 13.20
N SER A 27 0.86 -1.59 13.30
CA SER A 27 1.61 -2.10 14.43
C SER A 27 2.26 -1.00 15.24
N HIS A 28 2.23 -1.17 16.58
CA HIS A 28 2.91 -0.34 17.55
C HIS A 28 3.70 -1.24 18.49
N GLY A 29 5.00 -1.27 18.36
CA GLY A 29 5.87 -2.18 19.10
C GLY A 29 6.00 -3.58 18.47
N ALA A 30 7.10 -4.23 18.74
CA ALA A 30 7.43 -5.53 18.15
C ALA A 30 6.56 -6.65 18.75
N GLY A 31 5.89 -7.44 17.92
CA GLY A 31 5.17 -8.65 18.29
C GLY A 31 3.91 -8.42 19.12
N GLY A 32 3.39 -7.19 19.13
CA GLY A 32 2.13 -6.85 19.79
C GLY A 32 0.90 -7.10 18.93
N ASP A 33 -0.27 -6.86 19.55
CA ASP A 33 -1.54 -6.86 18.84
C ASP A 33 -1.56 -5.77 17.77
N LEU A 34 -2.13 -6.09 16.62
CA LEU A 34 -2.30 -5.14 15.51
C LEU A 34 -3.63 -4.40 15.62
N ASP A 35 -3.60 -3.10 15.37
CA ASP A 35 -4.82 -2.35 15.09
C ASP A 35 -5.32 -2.69 13.69
N VAL A 36 -6.61 -3.05 13.61
CA VAL A 36 -7.24 -3.50 12.38
C VAL A 36 -8.34 -2.52 11.98
N SER A 37 -8.29 -2.04 10.76
CA SER A 37 -9.35 -1.23 10.15
C SER A 37 -9.80 -1.89 8.84
N GLY A 38 -11.08 -2.20 8.71
CA GLY A 38 -11.67 -2.87 7.56
C GLY A 38 -11.98 -4.35 7.80
N ASP A 39 -12.23 -5.09 6.73
CA ASP A 39 -12.70 -6.48 6.76
C ASP A 39 -11.53 -7.45 6.84
N LEU A 40 -11.27 -7.97 8.05
CA LEU A 40 -10.23 -8.96 8.29
C LEU A 40 -10.75 -10.37 7.99
N PRO A 41 -10.11 -11.11 7.07
CA PRO A 41 -10.46 -12.51 6.82
C PRO A 41 -10.25 -13.38 8.07
N ALA A 42 -11.06 -14.43 8.19
CA ALA A 42 -10.91 -15.39 9.28
C ALA A 42 -9.54 -16.12 9.20
N GLY A 43 -8.94 -16.35 10.35
CA GLY A 43 -7.68 -17.10 10.46
C GLY A 43 -6.42 -16.27 10.32
N ILE A 44 -6.51 -14.96 10.12
CA ILE A 44 -5.36 -14.06 10.12
C ILE A 44 -4.94 -13.77 11.57
N ARG A 45 -3.67 -14.03 11.88
CA ARG A 45 -3.09 -13.76 13.21
C ARG A 45 -2.82 -12.26 13.36
N THR A 46 -3.47 -11.61 14.29
CA THR A 46 -3.23 -10.20 14.63
C THR A 46 -2.55 -10.01 15.97
N ASP A 47 -2.29 -11.09 16.69
CA ASP A 47 -1.67 -11.15 18.02
C ASP A 47 -0.21 -11.63 17.97
N ALA A 48 0.32 -11.87 16.78
CA ALA A 48 1.66 -12.43 16.56
C ALA A 48 2.60 -11.49 15.77
N GLY A 49 2.26 -10.21 15.71
CA GLY A 49 3.02 -9.19 15.01
C GLY A 49 2.67 -9.03 13.53
N MET A 50 3.25 -8.00 12.92
CA MET A 50 2.97 -7.59 11.55
C MET A 50 3.40 -8.65 10.53
N LEU A 51 4.59 -9.22 10.69
CA LEU A 51 5.12 -10.19 9.71
C LEU A 51 4.27 -11.45 9.63
N ALA A 52 3.78 -11.94 10.79
CA ALA A 52 2.89 -13.10 10.82
C ALA A 52 1.55 -12.82 10.14
N ALA A 53 0.97 -11.64 10.37
CA ALA A 53 -0.27 -11.23 9.71
C ALA A 53 -0.09 -11.08 8.19
N LEU A 54 1.04 -10.53 7.73
CA LEU A 54 1.34 -10.40 6.30
C LEU A 54 1.52 -11.76 5.62
N GLU A 55 2.18 -12.72 6.29
CA GLU A 55 2.30 -14.10 5.80
C GLU A 55 0.92 -14.74 5.60
N ASP A 56 0.05 -14.62 6.60
CA ASP A 56 -1.32 -15.16 6.54
C ASP A 56 -2.14 -14.48 5.43
N LEU A 57 -2.07 -13.15 5.31
CA LEU A 57 -2.78 -12.40 4.26
C LEU A 57 -2.29 -12.79 2.86
N LEU A 58 -0.98 -12.94 2.65
CA LEU A 58 -0.41 -13.37 1.37
C LEU A 58 -0.77 -14.82 1.03
N ALA A 59 -0.96 -15.67 2.03
CA ALA A 59 -1.44 -17.04 1.84
C ALA A 59 -2.95 -17.08 1.53
N HIS A 60 -3.72 -16.17 2.14
CA HIS A 60 -5.16 -16.08 1.98
C HIS A 60 -5.55 -15.48 0.62
N PHE A 61 -4.98 -14.32 0.27
CA PHE A 61 -5.28 -13.62 -0.98
C PHE A 61 -4.38 -14.13 -2.11
N ARG A 62 -5.00 -14.76 -3.10
CA ARG A 62 -4.32 -15.21 -4.32
C ARG A 62 -4.98 -14.59 -5.54
N SER A 63 -4.18 -14.06 -6.44
CA SER A 63 -4.62 -13.53 -7.72
C SER A 63 -4.08 -14.41 -8.85
N PRO A 64 -4.87 -14.67 -9.90
CA PRO A 64 -4.36 -15.32 -11.09
C PRO A 64 -3.32 -14.43 -11.80
N THR A 65 -2.36 -15.04 -12.45
CA THR A 65 -1.46 -14.33 -13.35
C THR A 65 -2.20 -14.02 -14.65
N ILE A 66 -2.38 -12.74 -14.95
CA ILE A 66 -3.04 -12.29 -16.18
C ILE A 66 -2.00 -11.55 -17.03
N GLU A 67 -1.87 -11.98 -18.27
CA GLU A 67 -0.96 -11.36 -19.25
C GLU A 67 -1.38 -9.89 -19.48
N ASP A 68 -0.44 -9.01 -19.72
CA ASP A 68 -0.65 -7.56 -19.94
C ASP A 68 -1.07 -6.70 -18.73
N LEU A 69 -1.28 -7.27 -17.56
CA LEU A 69 -1.44 -6.46 -16.35
C LEU A 69 -0.11 -5.80 -15.93
N PRO A 70 -0.19 -4.67 -15.21
CA PRO A 70 0.97 -4.09 -14.54
C PRO A 70 1.63 -5.09 -13.58
N PRO A 71 2.96 -4.97 -13.32
CA PRO A 71 3.68 -5.90 -12.45
C PRO A 71 3.14 -5.90 -11.00
N LEU A 72 2.57 -4.79 -10.55
CA LEU A 72 1.77 -4.70 -9.33
C LEU A 72 0.33 -4.41 -9.77
N HIS A 73 -0.56 -5.36 -9.56
CA HIS A 73 -1.98 -5.25 -9.90
C HIS A 73 -2.91 -5.56 -8.73
N GLY A 74 -2.35 -5.81 -7.57
CA GLY A 74 -3.03 -6.04 -6.30
C GLY A 74 -2.04 -6.43 -5.23
N GLY A 75 -2.48 -6.49 -3.98
CA GLY A 75 -1.66 -6.92 -2.87
C GLY A 75 -1.64 -5.94 -1.71
N LEU A 76 -0.55 -5.96 -0.97
CA LEU A 76 -0.33 -5.15 0.21
C LEU A 76 0.60 -3.98 -0.11
N MET A 77 0.20 -2.78 0.30
CA MET A 77 0.98 -1.56 0.14
C MET A 77 1.07 -0.84 1.49
N GLY A 78 2.26 -0.34 1.80
CA GLY A 78 2.49 0.38 3.05
C GLY A 78 3.97 0.53 3.34
N TYR A 79 4.30 0.57 4.63
CA TYR A 79 5.67 0.58 5.08
C TYR A 79 5.88 -0.33 6.29
N LEU A 80 7.08 -0.84 6.40
CA LEU A 80 7.61 -1.50 7.59
C LEU A 80 8.77 -0.64 8.09
N GLY A 81 8.65 -0.13 9.31
CA GLY A 81 9.71 0.61 9.98
C GLY A 81 10.86 -0.31 10.38
N TYR A 82 11.97 0.29 10.78
CA TYR A 82 13.16 -0.48 11.15
C TYR A 82 12.90 -1.43 12.33
N ASP A 83 12.09 -1.00 13.29
CA ASP A 83 11.85 -1.77 14.52
C ASP A 83 10.99 -3.03 14.33
N VAL A 84 10.34 -3.22 13.16
CA VAL A 84 9.71 -4.49 12.79
C VAL A 84 10.71 -5.66 12.79
N VAL A 85 12.01 -5.39 12.60
CA VAL A 85 13.07 -6.43 12.72
C VAL A 85 13.05 -7.11 14.08
N ARG A 86 12.53 -6.48 15.13
CA ARG A 86 12.41 -7.04 16.48
C ARG A 86 11.40 -8.18 16.59
N GLU A 87 10.56 -8.37 15.58
CA GLU A 87 9.69 -9.54 15.50
C GLU A 87 10.46 -10.82 15.16
N VAL A 88 11.66 -10.70 14.56
CA VAL A 88 12.49 -11.83 14.14
C VAL A 88 13.84 -11.89 14.85
N GLU A 89 14.32 -10.76 15.41
CA GLU A 89 15.60 -10.69 16.07
C GLU A 89 15.47 -10.11 17.49
N HIS A 90 16.18 -10.67 18.43
CA HIS A 90 16.28 -10.12 19.78
C HIS A 90 17.31 -8.99 19.80
N LEU A 91 16.84 -7.74 19.69
CA LEU A 91 17.67 -6.55 19.81
C LEU A 91 17.48 -5.95 21.22
N PRO A 92 18.52 -5.94 22.07
CA PRO A 92 18.46 -5.29 23.39
C PRO A 92 18.41 -3.75 23.21
N ASP A 93 18.10 -3.07 24.30
CA ASP A 93 18.18 -1.61 24.40
C ASP A 93 17.23 -0.88 23.42
N VAL A 94 15.92 -1.13 23.56
CA VAL A 94 14.89 -0.41 22.79
C VAL A 94 14.95 1.07 23.13
N PRO A 95 15.21 1.97 22.15
CA PRO A 95 15.14 3.41 22.37
C PRO A 95 13.74 3.83 22.81
N PRO A 96 13.59 4.90 23.60
CA PRO A 96 12.28 5.43 23.91
C PRO A 96 11.61 5.94 22.64
N ASP A 97 10.34 5.55 22.46
CA ASP A 97 9.52 6.11 21.41
C ASP A 97 9.07 7.53 21.80
N ASP A 98 9.68 8.54 21.20
CA ASP A 98 9.39 9.96 21.42
C ASP A 98 8.41 10.55 20.39
N ARG A 99 8.01 9.79 19.39
CA ARG A 99 7.18 10.23 18.26
C ARG A 99 5.83 9.56 18.21
N GLY A 100 5.68 8.35 18.71
CA GLY A 100 4.45 7.56 18.65
C GLY A 100 4.04 7.18 17.23
N PHE A 101 5.00 7.05 16.30
CA PHE A 101 4.70 6.58 14.95
C PHE A 101 4.50 5.05 14.95
N PRO A 102 3.57 4.55 14.12
CA PRO A 102 3.46 3.12 13.92
C PRO A 102 4.76 2.49 13.39
N ASP A 103 5.12 1.32 13.90
CA ASP A 103 6.26 0.56 13.39
C ASP A 103 5.99 -0.03 12.01
N GLY A 104 4.73 -0.25 11.69
CA GLY A 104 4.32 -0.68 10.36
C GLY A 104 2.87 -0.32 10.07
N VAL A 105 2.61 0.03 8.83
CA VAL A 105 1.24 0.21 8.30
C VAL A 105 1.17 -0.48 6.97
N MET A 106 0.28 -1.48 6.85
CA MET A 106 0.10 -2.24 5.62
C MET A 106 -1.38 -2.30 5.27
N SER A 107 -1.69 -2.01 4.01
CA SER A 107 -3.06 -1.96 3.51
C SER A 107 -3.26 -2.90 2.33
N VAL A 108 -4.37 -3.62 2.33
CA VAL A 108 -4.86 -4.37 1.15
C VAL A 108 -5.53 -3.39 0.20
N ILE A 109 -4.95 -3.23 -0.98
CA ILE A 109 -5.42 -2.23 -1.94
C ILE A 109 -6.49 -2.82 -2.84
N GLY A 110 -7.69 -2.27 -2.73
CA GLY A 110 -8.84 -2.63 -3.56
C GLY A 110 -8.89 -1.90 -4.90
N GLU A 111 -8.47 -0.64 -4.94
CA GLU A 111 -8.49 0.20 -6.13
C GLU A 111 -7.10 0.77 -6.41
N MET A 112 -6.66 0.70 -7.68
CA MET A 112 -5.33 1.16 -8.04
C MET A 112 -5.30 1.77 -9.44
N VAL A 113 -4.46 2.79 -9.60
CA VAL A 113 -4.04 3.32 -10.90
C VAL A 113 -2.56 3.00 -11.08
N ALA A 114 -2.23 2.31 -12.15
CA ALA A 114 -0.86 2.06 -12.57
C ALA A 114 -0.52 2.92 -13.79
N ILE A 115 0.47 3.80 -13.67
CA ILE A 115 0.92 4.68 -14.74
C ILE A 115 2.16 4.07 -15.39
N ASP A 116 2.04 3.70 -16.67
CA ASP A 116 3.16 3.24 -17.50
C ASP A 116 3.78 4.44 -18.20
N HIS A 117 4.86 4.97 -17.64
CA HIS A 117 5.57 6.14 -18.18
C HIS A 117 6.19 5.87 -19.56
N TRP A 118 6.55 4.62 -19.85
CA TRP A 118 7.08 4.26 -21.15
C TRP A 118 6.02 4.28 -22.23
N ARG A 119 4.88 3.61 -21.98
CA ARG A 119 3.78 3.54 -22.95
C ARG A 119 2.83 4.73 -22.88
N GLN A 120 3.07 5.66 -21.95
CA GLN A 120 2.23 6.85 -21.70
C GLN A 120 0.75 6.50 -21.53
N ARG A 121 0.47 5.52 -20.70
CA ARG A 121 -0.90 5.06 -20.42
C ARG A 121 -1.10 4.88 -18.91
N ALA A 122 -2.33 5.08 -18.47
CA ALA A 122 -2.81 4.67 -17.17
C ALA A 122 -3.64 3.39 -17.29
N VAL A 123 -3.44 2.46 -16.37
CA VAL A 123 -4.25 1.25 -16.21
C VAL A 123 -5.00 1.38 -14.89
N LEU A 124 -6.32 1.33 -14.95
CA LEU A 124 -7.19 1.38 -13.80
C LEU A 124 -7.54 -0.05 -13.39
N LEU A 125 -7.47 -0.33 -12.11
CA LEU A 125 -7.65 -1.66 -11.55
C LEU A 125 -8.58 -1.60 -10.35
N VAL A 126 -9.55 -2.51 -10.30
CA VAL A 126 -10.35 -2.77 -9.11
C VAL A 126 -10.23 -4.25 -8.79
N ASN A 127 -9.74 -4.56 -7.60
CA ASN A 127 -9.62 -5.93 -7.12
C ASN A 127 -10.89 -6.32 -6.37
N VAL A 128 -11.40 -7.51 -6.69
CA VAL A 128 -12.55 -8.11 -6.05
C VAL A 128 -12.08 -9.30 -5.23
N VAL A 129 -12.42 -9.31 -3.95
CA VAL A 129 -12.28 -10.51 -3.14
C VAL A 129 -13.46 -11.42 -3.47
N VAL A 130 -13.16 -12.56 -4.10
CA VAL A 130 -14.19 -13.55 -4.42
C VAL A 130 -14.67 -14.17 -3.12
N PRO A 131 -16.00 -14.12 -2.81
CA PRO A 131 -16.54 -14.71 -1.60
C PRO A 131 -16.44 -16.24 -1.65
N GLU A 132 -16.62 -16.88 -0.49
CA GLU A 132 -16.69 -18.34 -0.42
C GLU A 132 -17.88 -18.86 -1.27
N LEU A 133 -17.58 -19.79 -2.17
CA LEU A 133 -18.56 -20.41 -3.04
C LEU A 133 -19.18 -21.62 -2.34
N THR A 134 -20.48 -21.80 -2.52
CA THR A 134 -21.27 -22.86 -1.87
C THR A 134 -21.27 -24.18 -2.61
N GLY A 135 -20.94 -24.15 -3.92
CA GLY A 135 -21.07 -25.27 -4.86
C GLY A 135 -22.44 -25.37 -5.52
N ASP A 136 -23.38 -24.49 -5.18
CA ASP A 136 -24.62 -24.31 -5.95
C ASP A 136 -24.36 -23.31 -7.07
N GLU A 137 -24.33 -23.80 -8.31
CA GLU A 137 -23.96 -23.01 -9.49
C GLU A 137 -24.82 -21.74 -9.67
N ALA A 138 -26.09 -21.80 -9.38
CA ALA A 138 -27.01 -20.65 -9.56
C ALA A 138 -26.76 -19.59 -8.48
N ALA A 139 -26.58 -20.01 -7.24
CA ALA A 139 -26.28 -19.11 -6.12
C ALA A 139 -24.88 -18.49 -6.28
N ASP A 140 -23.90 -19.30 -6.64
CA ASP A 140 -22.53 -18.86 -6.82
C ASP A 140 -22.39 -17.87 -7.97
N ASN A 141 -23.06 -18.13 -9.12
CA ASN A 141 -23.08 -17.19 -10.25
C ASN A 141 -23.74 -15.85 -9.87
N ALA A 142 -24.85 -15.87 -9.12
CA ALA A 142 -25.50 -14.63 -8.69
C ALA A 142 -24.58 -13.77 -7.80
N VAL A 143 -23.81 -14.39 -6.91
CA VAL A 143 -22.85 -13.69 -6.04
C VAL A 143 -21.66 -13.15 -6.84
N LEU A 144 -21.15 -13.92 -7.80
CA LEU A 144 -20.05 -13.50 -8.66
C LEU A 144 -20.47 -12.35 -9.59
N ASP A 145 -21.67 -12.42 -10.18
CA ASP A 145 -22.22 -11.36 -11.01
C ASP A 145 -22.37 -10.05 -10.22
N ALA A 146 -22.91 -10.12 -8.99
CA ALA A 146 -23.07 -8.96 -8.13
C ALA A 146 -21.71 -8.34 -7.76
N ALA A 147 -20.71 -9.17 -7.46
CA ALA A 147 -19.35 -8.70 -7.15
C ALA A 147 -18.67 -8.05 -8.36
N TYR A 148 -18.90 -8.60 -9.56
CA TYR A 148 -18.41 -8.03 -10.81
C TYR A 148 -19.06 -6.68 -11.12
N ASP A 149 -20.38 -6.58 -11.00
CA ASP A 149 -21.14 -5.34 -11.25
C ASP A 149 -20.70 -4.21 -10.30
N GLU A 150 -20.49 -4.53 -9.03
CA GLU A 150 -19.94 -3.57 -8.05
C GLU A 150 -18.53 -3.13 -8.43
N ALA A 151 -17.67 -4.05 -8.86
CA ALA A 151 -16.31 -3.70 -9.29
C ALA A 151 -16.32 -2.84 -10.55
N ALA A 152 -17.19 -3.15 -11.52
CA ALA A 152 -17.36 -2.36 -12.73
C ALA A 152 -17.81 -0.92 -12.39
N PHE A 153 -18.77 -0.77 -11.49
CA PHE A 153 -19.22 0.54 -11.02
C PHE A 153 -18.08 1.34 -10.36
N ARG A 154 -17.31 0.70 -9.48
CA ARG A 154 -16.15 1.33 -8.84
C ARG A 154 -15.07 1.72 -9.85
N LEU A 155 -14.87 0.91 -10.88
CA LEU A 155 -13.93 1.21 -11.96
C LEU A 155 -14.35 2.46 -12.76
N ASP A 156 -15.64 2.58 -13.06
CA ASP A 156 -16.21 3.76 -13.72
C ASP A 156 -16.07 5.03 -12.86
N GLN A 157 -16.26 4.90 -11.54
CA GLN A 157 -16.02 6.00 -10.60
C GLN A 157 -14.54 6.40 -10.59
N LEU A 158 -13.61 5.43 -10.54
CA LEU A 158 -12.17 5.69 -10.57
C LEU A 158 -11.76 6.41 -11.85
N ALA A 159 -12.32 6.00 -13.00
CA ALA A 159 -12.09 6.64 -14.28
C ALA A 159 -12.63 8.08 -14.30
N SER A 160 -13.85 8.29 -13.78
CA SER A 160 -14.46 9.62 -13.69
C SER A 160 -13.66 10.56 -12.79
N ASP A 161 -13.17 10.08 -11.65
CA ASP A 161 -12.34 10.87 -10.74
C ASP A 161 -11.01 11.26 -11.38
N GLY A 162 -10.36 10.31 -12.08
CA GLY A 162 -9.11 10.57 -12.80
C GLY A 162 -9.25 11.53 -13.99
N ALA A 163 -10.46 11.71 -14.52
CA ALA A 163 -10.74 12.63 -15.63
C ALA A 163 -11.05 14.07 -15.18
N ARG A 164 -11.18 14.31 -13.85
CA ARG A 164 -11.45 15.67 -13.34
C ARG A 164 -10.24 16.57 -13.54
N PRO A 165 -10.45 17.83 -13.96
CA PRO A 165 -9.38 18.81 -13.98
C PRO A 165 -8.86 19.05 -12.55
N LEU A 166 -7.59 19.37 -12.41
CA LEU A 166 -7.03 19.83 -11.16
C LEU A 166 -7.61 21.21 -10.85
N ASP A 167 -8.25 21.33 -9.69
CA ASP A 167 -8.78 22.60 -9.19
C ASP A 167 -7.67 23.48 -8.57
N GLU A 168 -6.54 22.87 -8.22
CA GLU A 168 -5.41 23.56 -7.65
C GLU A 168 -4.31 23.80 -8.69
N PRO A 169 -3.61 24.95 -8.63
CA PRO A 169 -2.49 25.19 -9.51
C PRO A 169 -1.38 24.16 -9.23
N LEU A 170 -0.74 23.67 -10.29
CA LEU A 170 0.47 22.87 -10.17
C LEU A 170 1.50 23.65 -9.35
N MET A 171 2.13 23.00 -8.37
CA MET A 171 3.22 23.60 -7.63
C MET A 171 4.32 24.01 -8.59
N ALA A 172 4.69 25.30 -8.55
CA ALA A 172 5.86 25.74 -9.26
C ALA A 172 7.10 25.08 -8.65
N PRO A 173 8.11 24.68 -9.46
CA PRO A 173 9.37 24.23 -8.91
C PRO A 173 9.96 25.37 -8.05
N PRO A 174 10.69 25.04 -6.96
CA PRO A 174 11.32 26.05 -6.13
C PRO A 174 12.23 26.93 -6.98
N ASP A 175 12.21 28.24 -6.72
CA ASP A 175 13.08 29.18 -7.42
C ASP A 175 14.54 28.88 -7.02
N PRO A 176 15.45 28.66 -7.97
CA PRO A 176 16.86 28.43 -7.66
C PRO A 176 17.54 29.58 -6.93
N SER A 177 16.92 30.77 -6.92
CA SER A 177 17.40 31.95 -6.18
C SER A 177 16.87 32.02 -4.72
N ASP A 178 15.93 31.15 -4.34
CA ASP A 178 15.47 31.07 -2.97
C ASP A 178 16.61 30.64 -2.04
N GLU A 179 16.79 31.35 -0.96
CA GLU A 179 17.76 30.93 0.06
C GLU A 179 17.31 29.56 0.63
N PRO A 180 18.26 28.60 0.72
CA PRO A 180 17.93 27.32 1.32
C PRO A 180 17.47 27.52 2.78
N PRO A 181 16.49 26.76 3.25
CA PRO A 181 16.01 26.88 4.63
C PRO A 181 17.19 26.64 5.60
N GLU A 182 17.21 27.42 6.68
CA GLU A 182 18.17 27.21 7.76
C GLU A 182 17.94 25.83 8.40
N VAL A 183 18.91 24.95 8.28
CA VAL A 183 18.85 23.61 8.84
C VAL A 183 19.61 23.59 10.17
N THR A 184 18.89 23.37 11.25
CA THR A 184 19.49 23.13 12.57
C THR A 184 19.54 21.64 12.87
N SER A 185 20.71 21.15 13.28
CA SER A 185 20.87 19.77 13.73
C SER A 185 20.97 19.71 15.25
N THR A 186 20.27 18.77 15.86
CA THR A 186 20.40 18.47 17.30
C THR A 186 21.73 17.78 17.62
N MET A 187 22.40 17.25 16.58
CA MET A 187 23.68 16.58 16.70
C MET A 187 24.74 17.39 15.93
N GLY A 188 25.77 17.86 16.61
CA GLY A 188 26.89 18.54 15.98
C GLY A 188 27.72 17.60 15.10
N ALA A 189 28.35 18.14 14.07
CA ALA A 189 29.18 17.38 13.13
C ALA A 189 30.29 16.54 13.80
N ASP A 190 30.81 17.00 14.94
CA ASP A 190 31.84 16.29 15.69
C ASP A 190 31.30 15.05 16.42
N LEU A 191 30.05 15.08 16.87
CA LEU A 191 29.38 13.93 17.49
C LEU A 191 28.95 12.88 16.44
N TYR A 192 28.72 13.29 15.22
CA TYR A 192 28.34 12.37 14.14
C TYR A 192 29.55 11.57 13.61
N LYS A 193 30.77 12.05 13.80
CA LYS A 193 32.02 11.46 13.27
C LYS A 193 32.72 10.51 14.25
N VAL A 194 32.17 10.31 15.45
CA VAL A 194 32.64 9.35 16.45
C VAL A 194 32.01 8.01 16.21
#